data_eda7d9839af2cc303da12ffde2113e1d
#
_entry.id   eda7d9839af2cc303da12ffde2113e1d
#
_cell.length_a   1.000
_cell.length_b   1.000
_cell.length_c   1.000
_cell.angle_alpha   90.00
_cell.angle_beta   90.00
_cell.angle_gamma   90.00
#
_symmetry.space_group_name_H-M   'P 1'
#
loop_
_entity.id
_entity.type
_entity.pdbx_description
1 polymer ?
#
loop_
_entity_poly.entity_id
_entity_poly.type
_entity_poly.pdbx_seq_one_letter_code
_entity_poly.pdbx_strand_id
1 'polypeptide(L)'
;MSKKIIIIAGPNGAGKTTFARSFLPEEAQCPRFINADLIAAGLAPFAPETAALKAGRLMLEEIEDCLRKGESFAFETTLSGHGYLTRIRQWREQGYHVSLFFLCLPDAETAIARVAERVRQGGHNIPEGVIRRRFAAGLRNLERAYKFAVDAWAKYDSVGESPALLEWGENQ
;
A
#
# COMPACT_ATOMS: atom_id res chain seq x y z
N MET A 1 20.36 13.46 -3.98
CA MET A 1 19.41 12.42 -4.41
C MET A 1 18.00 12.99 -4.40
N SER A 2 17.21 12.63 -5.37
CA SER A 2 15.78 13.02 -5.38
C SER A 2 15.04 12.31 -4.27
N LYS A 3 14.20 13.06 -3.55
CA LYS A 3 13.31 12.50 -2.53
C LYS A 3 12.23 11.67 -3.21
N LYS A 4 11.95 10.48 -2.70
CA LYS A 4 10.94 9.60 -3.28
C LYS A 4 9.92 9.13 -2.25
N ILE A 5 8.68 9.01 -2.71
CA ILE A 5 7.60 8.35 -1.98
C ILE A 5 7.15 7.17 -2.83
N ILE A 6 7.11 5.99 -2.22
CA ILE A 6 6.69 4.76 -2.89
C ILE A 6 5.41 4.26 -2.25
N ILE A 7 4.36 4.15 -3.05
CA ILE A 7 3.06 3.63 -2.62
C ILE A 7 2.95 2.18 -3.07
N ILE A 8 2.87 1.26 -2.11
CA ILE A 8 2.60 -0.15 -2.38
C ILE A 8 1.10 -0.37 -2.16
N ALA A 9 0.38 -0.65 -3.23
CA ALA A 9 -1.07 -0.68 -3.23
C ALA A 9 -1.62 -2.01 -3.74
N GLY A 10 -2.87 -2.29 -3.42
CA GLY A 10 -3.59 -3.48 -3.85
C GLY A 10 -4.58 -3.95 -2.81
N PRO A 11 -5.43 -4.92 -3.17
CA PRO A 11 -6.44 -5.46 -2.26
C PRO A 11 -5.80 -6.21 -1.08
N ASN A 12 -6.59 -6.41 -0.03
CA ASN A 12 -6.20 -7.31 1.05
C ASN A 12 -5.88 -8.70 0.46
N GLY A 13 -4.81 -9.32 0.92
CA GLY A 13 -4.38 -10.62 0.41
C GLY A 13 -3.49 -10.57 -0.84
N ALA A 14 -3.20 -9.41 -1.40
CA ALA A 14 -2.35 -9.28 -2.59
C ALA A 14 -0.86 -9.52 -2.34
N GLY A 15 -0.41 -9.61 -1.08
CA GLY A 15 1.00 -9.83 -0.75
C GLY A 15 1.83 -8.55 -0.74
N LYS A 16 1.22 -7.41 -0.43
CA LYS A 16 1.88 -6.09 -0.41
C LYS A 16 3.09 -6.04 0.52
N THR A 17 2.96 -6.55 1.75
CA THR A 17 4.07 -6.57 2.71
C THR A 17 5.21 -7.46 2.25
N THR A 18 4.90 -8.62 1.67
CA THR A 18 5.90 -9.53 1.11
C THR A 18 6.66 -8.90 -0.06
N PHE A 19 5.93 -8.25 -0.97
CA PHE A 19 6.53 -7.49 -2.07
C PHE A 19 7.43 -6.36 -1.55
N ALA A 20 6.94 -5.57 -0.60
CA ALA A 20 7.69 -4.46 -0.02
C ALA A 20 8.99 -4.91 0.65
N ARG A 21 8.96 -6.05 1.33
CA ARG A 21 10.12 -6.58 2.08
C ARG A 21 11.33 -6.87 1.19
N SER A 22 11.10 -7.37 -0.01
CA SER A 22 12.18 -7.63 -0.97
C SER A 22 12.50 -6.41 -1.83
N PHE A 23 11.47 -5.74 -2.34
CA PHE A 23 11.61 -4.65 -3.30
C PHE A 23 12.23 -3.37 -2.69
N LEU A 24 11.75 -2.95 -1.52
CA LEU A 24 12.11 -1.63 -0.97
C LEU A 24 13.58 -1.50 -0.57
N PRO A 25 14.19 -2.45 0.19
CA PRO A 25 15.58 -2.32 0.60
C PRO A 25 16.56 -2.46 -0.56
N GLU A 26 16.31 -3.41 -1.45
CA GLU A 26 17.28 -3.82 -2.48
C GLU A 26 17.10 -3.02 -3.77
N GLU A 27 15.94 -3.09 -4.40
CA GLU A 27 15.71 -2.48 -5.71
C GLU A 27 15.42 -0.98 -5.62
N ALA A 28 14.56 -0.57 -4.68
CA ALA A 28 14.18 0.83 -4.52
C ALA A 28 15.14 1.64 -3.64
N GLN A 29 15.99 1.00 -2.88
CA GLN A 29 16.89 1.63 -1.90
C GLN A 29 16.11 2.58 -0.95
N CYS A 30 14.96 2.10 -0.48
CA CYS A 30 14.05 2.85 0.39
C CYS A 30 13.63 1.94 1.56
N PRO A 31 14.48 1.79 2.60
CA PRO A 31 14.21 0.86 3.70
C PRO A 31 13.11 1.32 4.65
N ARG A 32 12.69 2.59 4.59
CA ARG A 32 11.65 3.13 5.47
C ARG A 32 10.27 2.78 4.91
N PHE A 33 9.60 1.84 5.56
CA PHE A 33 8.29 1.35 5.18
C PHE A 33 7.28 1.53 6.31
N ILE A 34 6.25 2.34 6.05
CA ILE A 34 5.20 2.68 7.00
C ILE A 34 3.96 1.85 6.68
N ASN A 35 3.55 1.01 7.61
CA ASN A 35 2.44 0.08 7.44
C ASN A 35 1.59 0.04 8.71
N ALA A 36 0.33 0.46 8.61
CA ALA A 36 -0.58 0.51 9.75
C ALA A 36 -0.83 -0.87 10.39
N ASP A 37 -0.88 -1.94 9.60
CA ASP A 37 -1.08 -3.29 10.12
C ASP A 37 0.12 -3.77 10.95
N LEU A 38 1.34 -3.46 10.53
CA LEU A 38 2.55 -3.76 11.29
C LEU A 38 2.64 -2.92 12.57
N ILE A 39 2.22 -1.67 12.53
CA ILE A 39 2.13 -0.81 13.72
C ILE A 39 1.12 -1.40 14.71
N ALA A 40 -0.07 -1.77 14.24
CA ALA A 40 -1.10 -2.39 15.07
C ALA A 40 -0.62 -3.70 15.72
N ALA A 41 0.07 -4.55 14.96
CA ALA A 41 0.65 -5.79 15.45
C ALA A 41 1.75 -5.53 16.49
N GLY A 42 2.53 -4.46 16.33
CA GLY A 42 3.54 -4.05 17.30
C GLY A 42 2.94 -3.54 18.62
N LEU A 43 1.80 -2.85 18.54
CA LEU A 43 1.09 -2.33 19.73
C LEU A 43 0.27 -3.40 20.45
N ALA A 44 -0.38 -4.29 19.70
CA ALA A 44 -1.27 -5.32 20.22
C ALA A 44 -1.09 -6.62 19.42
N PRO A 45 0.00 -7.37 19.65
CA PRO A 45 0.38 -8.51 18.80
C PRO A 45 -0.63 -9.66 18.80
N PHE A 46 -1.43 -9.79 19.86
CA PHE A 46 -2.43 -10.86 19.98
C PHE A 46 -3.85 -10.41 19.61
N ALA A 47 -4.07 -9.11 19.43
CA ALA A 47 -5.37 -8.52 19.07
C ALA A 47 -5.14 -7.21 18.29
N PRO A 48 -4.48 -7.25 17.13
CA PRO A 48 -4.10 -6.02 16.39
C PRO A 48 -5.30 -5.16 15.99
N GLU A 49 -6.48 -5.74 15.81
CA GLU A 49 -7.72 -5.02 15.52
C GLU A 49 -8.08 -3.99 16.60
N THR A 50 -7.69 -4.22 17.86
CA THR A 50 -7.93 -3.28 18.97
C THR A 50 -7.09 -2.02 18.87
N ALA A 51 -5.99 -2.07 18.13
CA ALA A 51 -5.05 -0.96 17.93
C ALA A 51 -5.19 -0.29 16.55
N ALA A 52 -6.16 -0.69 15.72
CA ALA A 52 -6.27 -0.25 14.34
C ALA A 52 -6.39 1.28 14.19
N LEU A 53 -7.23 1.94 14.99
CA LEU A 53 -7.39 3.40 14.95
C LEU A 53 -6.11 4.13 15.37
N LYS A 54 -5.47 3.68 16.44
CA LYS A 54 -4.21 4.24 16.92
C LYS A 54 -3.09 4.05 15.89
N ALA A 55 -3.01 2.87 15.30
CA ALA A 55 -2.04 2.55 14.26
C ALA A 55 -2.22 3.45 13.03
N GLY A 56 -3.45 3.70 12.60
CA GLY A 56 -3.75 4.62 11.51
C GLY A 56 -3.29 6.04 11.78
N ARG A 57 -3.48 6.54 12.99
CA ARG A 57 -2.98 7.87 13.41
C ARG A 57 -1.46 7.91 13.42
N LEU A 58 -0.81 6.92 14.01
CA LEU A 58 0.65 6.82 14.05
C LEU A 58 1.27 6.74 12.65
N MET A 59 0.62 6.02 11.74
CA MET A 59 1.03 5.98 10.34
C MET A 59 1.07 7.37 9.72
N LEU A 60 0.01 8.17 9.92
CA LEU A 60 -0.06 9.53 9.40
C LEU A 60 0.99 10.45 10.05
N GLU A 61 1.21 10.32 11.35
CA GLU A 61 2.26 11.05 12.08
C GLU A 61 3.65 10.73 11.54
N GLU A 62 3.95 9.46 11.27
CA GLU A 62 5.21 9.02 10.67
C GLU A 62 5.41 9.58 9.27
N ILE A 63 4.37 9.61 8.45
CA ILE A 63 4.42 10.24 7.12
C ILE A 63 4.77 11.73 7.25
N GLU A 64 4.10 12.45 8.14
CA GLU A 64 4.37 13.88 8.37
C GLU A 64 5.80 14.12 8.90
N ASP A 65 6.30 13.23 9.74
CA ASP A 65 7.67 13.31 10.26
C ASP A 65 8.70 13.12 9.15
N CYS A 66 8.52 12.14 8.28
CA CYS A 66 9.36 11.94 7.10
C CYS A 66 9.37 13.17 6.19
N LEU A 67 8.20 13.76 5.95
CA LEU A 67 8.06 14.96 5.12
C LEU A 67 8.82 16.16 5.72
N ARG A 68 8.69 16.40 7.02
CA ARG A 68 9.42 17.47 7.72
C ARG A 68 10.93 17.30 7.63
N LYS A 69 11.42 16.06 7.68
CA LYS A 69 12.84 15.73 7.59
C LYS A 69 13.35 15.67 6.16
N GLY A 70 12.46 15.70 5.16
CA GLY A 70 12.83 15.53 3.75
C GLY A 70 13.32 14.12 3.41
N GLU A 71 12.90 13.11 4.18
CA GLU A 71 13.29 11.71 3.99
C GLU A 71 12.43 11.03 2.92
N SER A 72 13.03 10.09 2.20
CA SER A 72 12.29 9.17 1.33
C SER A 72 11.62 8.08 2.17
N PHE A 73 10.41 7.69 1.79
CA PHE A 73 9.68 6.64 2.50
C PHE A 73 8.72 5.90 1.56
N ALA A 74 8.25 4.75 2.02
CA ALA A 74 7.20 3.99 1.37
C ALA A 74 6.07 3.73 2.36
N PHE A 75 4.87 3.52 1.86
CA PHE A 75 3.74 3.11 2.66
C PHE A 75 2.79 2.20 1.87
N GLU A 76 1.95 1.49 2.62
CA GLU A 76 1.00 0.52 2.09
C GLU A 76 -0.43 1.04 2.19
N THR A 77 -1.25 0.78 1.15
CA THR A 77 -2.66 1.14 1.14
C THR A 77 -3.46 0.23 0.20
N THR A 78 -4.76 0.07 0.47
CA THR A 78 -5.69 -0.57 -0.45
C THR A 78 -6.21 0.38 -1.55
N LEU A 79 -5.90 1.66 -1.49
CA LEU A 79 -6.45 2.74 -2.36
C LEU A 79 -7.98 2.84 -2.34
N SER A 80 -8.64 2.31 -1.32
CA SER A 80 -10.11 2.32 -1.24
C SER A 80 -10.72 3.68 -1.01
N GLY A 81 -9.92 4.69 -0.64
CA GLY A 81 -10.33 6.08 -0.47
C GLY A 81 -9.56 7.05 -1.36
N HIS A 82 -9.99 8.31 -1.37
CA HIS A 82 -9.37 9.40 -2.14
C HIS A 82 -8.44 10.29 -1.30
N GLY A 83 -8.24 9.96 -0.03
CA GLY A 83 -7.50 10.81 0.92
C GLY A 83 -6.06 11.12 0.53
N TYR A 84 -5.40 10.25 -0.22
CA TYR A 84 -4.03 10.48 -0.67
C TYR A 84 -3.91 11.36 -1.93
N LEU A 85 -4.97 11.56 -2.70
CA LEU A 85 -4.90 12.34 -3.96
C LEU A 85 -4.42 13.78 -3.73
N THR A 86 -4.98 14.47 -2.74
CA THR A 86 -4.56 15.82 -2.36
C THR A 86 -3.15 15.83 -1.81
N ARG A 87 -2.81 14.85 -0.99
CA ARG A 87 -1.46 14.70 -0.41
C ARG A 87 -0.40 14.45 -1.47
N ILE A 88 -0.67 13.59 -2.45
CA ILE A 88 0.24 13.30 -3.57
C ILE A 88 0.58 14.59 -4.32
N ARG A 89 -0.40 15.44 -4.61
CA ARG A 89 -0.16 16.73 -5.23
C ARG A 89 0.79 17.59 -4.40
N GLN A 90 0.52 17.73 -3.12
CA GLN A 90 1.36 18.48 -2.19
C GLN A 90 2.79 17.92 -2.11
N TRP A 91 2.95 16.60 -2.08
CA TRP A 91 4.26 15.96 -2.04
C TRP A 91 5.07 16.22 -3.31
N ARG A 92 4.42 16.16 -4.47
CA ARG A 92 5.06 16.51 -5.75
C ARG A 92 5.49 17.98 -5.78
N GLU A 93 4.65 18.89 -5.29
CA GLU A 93 4.99 20.33 -5.13
C GLU A 93 6.18 20.54 -4.19
N GLN A 94 6.36 19.68 -3.20
CA GLN A 94 7.50 19.67 -2.29
C GLN A 94 8.76 19.00 -2.87
N GLY A 95 8.72 18.59 -4.12
CA GLY A 95 9.85 18.00 -4.83
C GLY A 95 10.04 16.49 -4.63
N TYR A 96 9.02 15.78 -4.15
CA TYR A 96 9.05 14.31 -4.11
C TYR A 96 8.66 13.72 -5.46
N HIS A 97 9.38 12.68 -5.86
CA HIS A 97 8.95 11.79 -6.94
C HIS A 97 8.07 10.69 -6.35
N VAL A 98 6.81 10.62 -6.76
CA VAL A 98 5.82 9.68 -6.22
C VAL A 98 5.60 8.54 -7.21
N SER A 99 5.94 7.31 -6.79
CA SER A 99 5.72 6.09 -7.57
C SER A 99 4.68 5.20 -6.90
N LEU A 100 3.82 4.57 -7.68
CA LEU A 100 2.78 3.67 -7.21
C LEU A 100 2.93 2.29 -7.85
N PHE A 101 3.00 1.25 -7.01
CA PHE A 101 3.03 -0.15 -7.43
C PHE A 101 1.74 -0.83 -6.96
N PHE A 102 0.91 -1.26 -7.89
CA PHE A 102 -0.37 -1.89 -7.59
C PHE A 102 -0.30 -3.40 -7.85
N LEU A 103 -0.52 -4.19 -6.81
CA LEU A 103 -0.57 -5.64 -6.89
C LEU A 103 -2.00 -6.09 -7.16
N CYS A 104 -2.23 -6.66 -8.35
CA CYS A 104 -3.54 -7.11 -8.79
C CYS A 104 -3.81 -8.55 -8.38
N LEU A 105 -5.06 -8.82 -8.02
CA LEU A 105 -5.64 -10.17 -7.96
C LEU A 105 -6.78 -10.26 -8.98
N PRO A 106 -7.12 -11.46 -9.47
CA PRO A 106 -8.13 -11.61 -10.52
C PRO A 106 -9.54 -11.22 -10.06
N ASP A 107 -9.87 -11.47 -8.79
CA ASP A 107 -11.20 -11.23 -8.23
C ASP A 107 -11.16 -11.09 -6.70
N ALA A 108 -12.28 -10.66 -6.14
CA ALA A 108 -12.45 -10.53 -4.70
C ALA A 108 -12.43 -11.87 -3.96
N GLU A 109 -12.88 -12.94 -4.60
CA GLU A 109 -12.88 -14.30 -4.05
C GLU A 109 -11.45 -14.77 -3.78
N THR A 110 -10.51 -14.50 -4.68
CA THR A 110 -9.08 -14.77 -4.47
C THR A 110 -8.53 -13.99 -3.28
N ALA A 111 -8.89 -12.72 -3.15
CA ALA A 111 -8.50 -11.90 -2.01
C ALA A 111 -9.03 -12.47 -0.70
N ILE A 112 -10.30 -12.85 -0.66
CA ILE A 112 -10.96 -13.44 0.52
C ILE A 112 -10.28 -14.76 0.89
N ALA A 113 -10.02 -15.64 -0.08
CA ALA A 113 -9.37 -16.92 0.16
C ALA A 113 -7.96 -16.75 0.74
N ARG A 114 -7.18 -15.79 0.26
CA ARG A 114 -5.84 -15.49 0.75
C ARG A 114 -5.86 -14.91 2.16
N VAL A 115 -6.82 -14.04 2.48
CA VAL A 115 -7.01 -13.53 3.85
C VAL A 115 -7.39 -14.68 4.79
N ALA A 116 -8.31 -15.57 4.38
CA ALA A 116 -8.71 -16.74 5.16
C ALA A 116 -7.53 -17.68 5.44
N GLU A 117 -6.66 -17.92 4.45
CA GLU A 117 -5.46 -18.74 4.64
C GLU A 117 -4.47 -18.09 5.62
N ARG A 118 -4.28 -16.79 5.51
CA ARG A 118 -3.43 -16.05 6.44
C ARG A 118 -3.96 -16.08 7.88
N VAL A 119 -5.29 -16.05 8.06
CA VAL A 119 -5.93 -16.21 9.38
C VAL A 119 -5.66 -17.62 9.94
N ARG A 120 -5.73 -18.65 9.12
CA ARG A 120 -5.38 -20.03 9.54
C ARG A 120 -3.93 -20.15 10.01
N GLN A 121 -3.04 -19.33 9.46
CA GLN A 121 -1.63 -19.24 9.84
C GLN A 121 -1.36 -18.26 11.00
N GLY A 122 -2.40 -17.78 11.68
CA GLY A 122 -2.29 -16.88 12.83
C GLY A 122 -2.37 -15.39 12.49
N GLY A 123 -2.73 -15.02 11.27
CA GLY A 123 -2.88 -13.65 10.85
C GLY A 123 -4.22 -13.03 11.25
N HIS A 124 -4.32 -11.72 11.04
CA HIS A 124 -5.50 -10.93 11.35
C HIS A 124 -6.65 -11.17 10.37
N ASN A 125 -7.87 -11.32 10.89
CA ASN A 125 -9.08 -11.47 10.08
C ASN A 125 -9.62 -10.11 9.63
N ILE A 126 -10.12 -10.08 8.39
CA ILE A 126 -10.84 -8.94 7.81
C ILE A 126 -12.20 -9.46 7.31
N PRO A 127 -13.32 -8.81 7.67
CA PRO A 127 -14.63 -9.23 7.20
C PRO A 127 -14.73 -9.25 5.67
N GLU A 128 -15.39 -10.26 5.09
CA GLU A 128 -15.52 -10.41 3.64
C GLU A 128 -16.11 -9.18 2.95
N GLY A 129 -17.13 -8.56 3.53
CA GLY A 129 -17.75 -7.35 2.99
C GLY A 129 -16.78 -6.18 2.88
N VAL A 130 -15.84 -6.08 3.81
CA VAL A 130 -14.77 -5.07 3.78
C VAL A 130 -13.78 -5.37 2.66
N ILE A 131 -13.38 -6.63 2.50
CA ILE A 131 -12.46 -7.07 1.43
C ILE A 131 -13.07 -6.77 0.06
N ARG A 132 -14.33 -7.13 -0.16
CA ARG A 132 -15.05 -6.89 -1.42
C ARG A 132 -15.15 -5.41 -1.76
N ARG A 133 -15.53 -4.60 -0.79
CA ARG A 133 -15.63 -3.15 -0.96
C ARG A 133 -14.29 -2.52 -1.31
N ARG A 134 -13.23 -2.89 -0.58
CA ARG A 134 -11.87 -2.38 -0.83
C ARG A 134 -11.33 -2.84 -2.16
N PHE A 135 -11.59 -4.08 -2.56
CA PHE A 135 -11.18 -4.63 -3.85
C PHE A 135 -11.74 -3.79 -5.01
N ALA A 136 -13.06 -3.60 -5.03
CA ALA A 136 -13.73 -2.83 -6.07
C ALA A 136 -13.33 -1.36 -6.07
N ALA A 137 -13.30 -0.73 -4.88
CA ALA A 137 -12.96 0.69 -4.74
C ALA A 137 -11.49 0.96 -5.08
N GLY A 138 -10.56 0.12 -4.63
CA GLY A 138 -9.13 0.29 -4.89
C GLY A 138 -8.80 0.23 -6.38
N LEU A 139 -9.32 -0.75 -7.08
CA LEU A 139 -9.10 -0.90 -8.53
C LEU A 139 -9.72 0.28 -9.30
N ARG A 140 -10.95 0.65 -8.97
CA ARG A 140 -11.61 1.81 -9.59
C ARG A 140 -10.83 3.10 -9.36
N ASN A 141 -10.38 3.34 -8.13
CA ASN A 141 -9.62 4.55 -7.79
C ASN A 141 -8.26 4.58 -8.48
N LEU A 142 -7.58 3.43 -8.61
CA LEU A 142 -6.36 3.33 -9.39
C LEU A 142 -6.59 3.80 -10.82
N GLU A 143 -7.55 3.19 -11.50
CA GLU A 143 -7.79 3.41 -12.94
C GLU A 143 -8.31 4.83 -13.24
N ARG A 144 -9.12 5.41 -12.36
CA ARG A 144 -9.78 6.69 -12.60
C ARG A 144 -9.05 7.91 -12.03
N ALA A 145 -8.18 7.73 -11.05
CA ALA A 145 -7.59 8.85 -10.33
C ALA A 145 -6.10 8.69 -10.05
N TYR A 146 -5.67 7.65 -9.34
CA TYR A 146 -4.30 7.55 -8.86
C TYR A 146 -3.25 7.41 -9.96
N LYS A 147 -3.54 6.69 -11.05
CA LYS A 147 -2.65 6.61 -12.22
C LYS A 147 -2.24 7.98 -12.76
N PHE A 148 -3.13 8.96 -12.69
CA PHE A 148 -2.90 10.31 -13.21
C PHE A 148 -2.31 11.26 -12.19
N ALA A 149 -2.34 10.90 -10.92
CA ALA A 149 -1.89 11.75 -9.81
C ALA A 149 -0.41 11.59 -9.50
N VAL A 150 0.14 10.40 -9.68
CA VAL A 150 1.53 10.05 -9.38
C VAL A 150 2.48 10.35 -10.55
N ASP A 151 3.80 10.37 -10.31
CA ASP A 151 4.79 10.54 -11.38
C ASP A 151 4.98 9.27 -12.20
N ALA A 152 4.96 8.12 -11.54
CA ALA A 152 5.11 6.82 -12.19
C ALA A 152 4.22 5.77 -11.51
N TRP A 153 3.76 4.80 -12.27
CA TRP A 153 2.96 3.70 -11.73
C TRP A 153 3.21 2.39 -12.49
N ALA A 154 3.01 1.29 -11.81
CA ALA A 154 3.07 -0.03 -12.41
C ALA A 154 2.03 -0.96 -11.77
N LYS A 155 1.46 -1.84 -12.58
CA LYS A 155 0.54 -2.90 -12.15
C LYS A 155 1.20 -4.25 -12.31
N TYR A 156 1.10 -5.08 -11.28
CA TYR A 156 1.64 -6.43 -11.27
C TYR A 156 0.53 -7.44 -11.02
N ASP A 157 0.58 -8.57 -11.74
CA ASP A 157 -0.20 -9.77 -11.39
C ASP A 157 0.48 -10.44 -10.19
N SER A 158 -0.26 -10.60 -9.11
CA SER A 158 0.24 -11.12 -7.84
C SER A 158 -0.28 -12.54 -7.54
N VAL A 159 -0.79 -13.25 -8.53
CA VAL A 159 -1.33 -14.62 -8.36
C VAL A 159 -0.20 -15.65 -8.19
N GLY A 160 0.87 -15.53 -8.95
CA GLY A 160 2.00 -16.45 -8.92
C GLY A 160 2.95 -16.26 -7.74
N GLU A 161 4.01 -17.04 -7.70
CA GLU A 161 5.04 -16.94 -6.66
C GLU A 161 5.80 -15.62 -6.71
N SER A 162 5.97 -15.06 -7.92
CA SER A 162 6.60 -13.76 -8.14
C SER A 162 5.65 -12.85 -8.90
N PRO A 163 5.57 -11.55 -8.52
CA PRO A 163 4.75 -10.59 -9.26
C PRO A 163 5.22 -10.44 -10.72
N ALA A 164 4.26 -10.48 -11.66
CA ALA A 164 4.52 -10.30 -13.07
C ALA A 164 3.99 -8.93 -13.54
N LEU A 165 4.83 -8.14 -14.20
CA LEU A 165 4.46 -6.82 -14.70
C LEU A 165 3.36 -6.94 -15.76
N LEU A 166 2.24 -6.25 -15.56
CA LEU A 166 1.12 -6.18 -16.48
C LEU A 166 1.13 -4.89 -17.32
N GLU A 167 1.30 -3.76 -16.65
CA GLU A 167 1.15 -2.44 -17.25
C GLU A 167 1.95 -1.42 -16.45
N TRP A 168 2.44 -0.39 -17.10
CA TRP A 168 3.13 0.72 -16.42
C TRP A 168 2.98 2.02 -17.18
N GLY A 169 3.21 3.13 -16.51
CA GLY A 169 3.18 4.46 -17.13
C GLY A 169 3.88 5.51 -16.30
N GLU A 170 4.18 6.62 -16.95
CA GLU A 170 4.77 7.81 -16.35
C GLU A 170 3.95 9.04 -16.73
N ASN A 171 3.85 9.98 -15.81
CA ASN A 171 3.20 11.27 -16.02
C ASN A 171 4.25 12.39 -15.92
N GLN A 172 4.11 13.39 -16.79
CA GLN A 172 4.96 14.58 -16.76
C GLN A 172 4.43 15.64 -15.79
#